data_a38f0d691cb0ea779aa07899abe81e66
#
_entry.id   a38f0d691cb0ea779aa07899abe81e66
#
_cell.length_a   1.000
_cell.length_b   1.000
_cell.length_c   1.000
_cell.angle_alpha   90.00
_cell.angle_beta   90.00
_cell.angle_gamma   90.00
#
_symmetry.space_group_name_H-M   'P 1'
#
loop_
_entity.id
_entity.type
_entity.pdbx_description
1 polymer ?
#
loop_
_entity_poly.entity_id
_entity_poly.type
_entity_poly.pdbx_seq_one_letter_code
_entity_poly.pdbx_strand_id
1 'polypeptide(L)'
;MGISGTVAVTGATGFVGRHAVRELLGRGCGVRALVRDPGKAAEVLGSHERLELVQGDMFDGEALRGLTSGCVAVVHTVGIIREASDGQTFHRVHVVAVKRLLEAMASTGCDRIVQISALGVSDAAKTAYARSKFEGEQLIRNAGVRWTILRPGLIHGREGDFTQMAVQWARGRIAPFLFMPYFSRMKGGFPKPQFEAPVVQPVCVGDVARAIAESVERDVAVGEVYPLTGGETLAWPELLEFVRDNVSLARPGIKPRGIPGDLAAIKAKGAGVLGMGALLPFDEGMAKMGGQDSVSPTTKAREHLGLIPAGFREVAAGYLGAM
;
A
#
# COMPACT_ATOMS: atom_id res chain seq x y z
N MET A 1 4.99 15.98 21.68
CA MET A 1 3.70 16.70 21.77
C MET A 1 2.74 15.93 20.85
N GLY A 2 1.51 15.63 21.30
CA GLY A 2 0.55 14.91 20.45
C GLY A 2 -0.10 15.85 19.42
N ILE A 3 -0.62 15.28 18.33
CA ILE A 3 -1.40 16.03 17.34
C ILE A 3 -2.63 16.59 18.04
N SER A 4 -2.72 17.93 18.15
CA SER A 4 -3.92 18.58 18.69
C SER A 4 -4.90 18.84 17.55
N GLY A 5 -6.04 18.14 17.56
CA GLY A 5 -7.10 18.33 16.57
C GLY A 5 -7.58 17.04 15.93
N THR A 6 -8.45 17.19 14.93
CA THR A 6 -9.04 16.07 14.19
C THR A 6 -8.32 15.89 12.85
N VAL A 7 -7.98 14.64 12.52
CA VAL A 7 -7.37 14.23 11.26
C VAL A 7 -8.42 13.52 10.41
N ALA A 8 -8.63 13.98 9.19
CA ALA A 8 -9.48 13.33 8.20
C ALA A 8 -8.75 12.13 7.59
N VAL A 9 -9.41 10.98 7.47
CA VAL A 9 -8.83 9.77 6.88
C VAL A 9 -9.72 9.23 5.78
N THR A 10 -9.20 9.13 4.56
CA THR A 10 -9.85 8.44 3.45
C THR A 10 -9.24 7.06 3.27
N GLY A 11 -10.05 6.07 2.89
CA GLY A 11 -9.61 4.67 2.84
C GLY A 11 -9.43 4.03 4.22
N ALA A 12 -10.08 4.58 5.25
CA ALA A 12 -9.95 4.21 6.65
C ALA A 12 -10.17 2.73 6.96
N THR A 13 -11.05 2.05 6.23
CA THR A 13 -11.33 0.61 6.41
C THR A 13 -10.37 -0.30 5.64
N GLY A 14 -9.52 0.28 4.77
CA GLY A 14 -8.48 -0.46 4.04
C GLY A 14 -7.34 -0.95 4.93
N PHE A 15 -6.42 -1.74 4.37
CA PHE A 15 -5.31 -2.33 5.12
C PHE A 15 -4.44 -1.27 5.81
N VAL A 16 -3.92 -0.29 5.07
CA VAL A 16 -3.11 0.80 5.66
C VAL A 16 -3.98 1.73 6.50
N GLY A 17 -5.17 2.09 6.00
CA GLY A 17 -6.04 3.08 6.63
C GLY A 17 -6.48 2.69 8.04
N ARG A 18 -6.85 1.42 8.28
CA ARG A 18 -7.25 0.96 9.63
C ARG A 18 -6.13 1.05 10.66
N HIS A 19 -4.89 0.79 10.23
CA HIS A 19 -3.72 0.95 11.09
C HIS A 19 -3.39 2.42 11.33
N ALA A 20 -3.53 3.28 10.32
CA ALA A 20 -3.38 4.73 10.48
C ALA A 20 -4.42 5.31 11.45
N VAL A 21 -5.69 4.89 11.34
CA VAL A 21 -6.75 5.30 12.28
C VAL A 21 -6.38 4.90 13.71
N ARG A 22 -5.98 3.65 13.93
CA ARG A 22 -5.59 3.17 15.28
C ARG A 22 -4.39 3.94 15.84
N GLU A 23 -3.38 4.18 15.02
CA GLU A 23 -2.19 4.94 15.42
C GLU A 23 -2.52 6.38 15.81
N LEU A 24 -3.33 7.09 14.99
CA LEU A 24 -3.76 8.45 15.26
C LEU A 24 -4.61 8.54 16.54
N LEU A 25 -5.57 7.64 16.71
CA LEU A 25 -6.39 7.59 17.95
C LEU A 25 -5.52 7.28 19.17
N GLY A 26 -4.56 6.34 19.05
CA GLY A 26 -3.61 6.00 20.11
C GLY A 26 -2.72 7.17 20.54
N ARG A 27 -2.45 8.13 19.64
CA ARG A 27 -1.73 9.38 19.93
C ARG A 27 -2.63 10.49 20.48
N GLY A 28 -3.92 10.22 20.65
CA GLY A 28 -4.85 11.17 21.23
C GLY A 28 -5.52 12.12 20.22
N CYS A 29 -5.31 11.91 18.90
CA CYS A 29 -6.01 12.69 17.88
C CYS A 29 -7.50 12.34 17.82
N GLY A 30 -8.34 13.32 17.41
CA GLY A 30 -9.63 13.01 16.81
C GLY A 30 -9.42 12.44 15.40
N VAL A 31 -10.22 11.50 14.98
CA VAL A 31 -10.20 10.95 13.62
C VAL A 31 -11.59 11.05 13.02
N ARG A 32 -11.68 11.64 11.82
CA ARG A 32 -12.88 11.61 10.99
C ARG A 32 -12.61 10.74 9.76
N ALA A 33 -13.34 9.64 9.65
CA ALA A 33 -13.10 8.60 8.66
C ALA A 33 -14.17 8.60 7.58
N LEU A 34 -13.79 8.75 6.30
CA LEU A 34 -14.70 8.57 5.17
C LEU A 34 -14.95 7.08 4.94
N VAL A 35 -16.20 6.67 4.96
CA VAL A 35 -16.62 5.27 4.84
C VAL A 35 -17.86 5.13 3.96
N ARG A 36 -17.89 4.10 3.10
CA ARG A 36 -19.04 3.81 2.25
C ARG A 36 -20.19 3.15 3.01
N ASP A 37 -19.84 2.33 3.99
CA ASP A 37 -20.78 1.55 4.81
C ASP A 37 -20.36 1.70 6.30
N PRO A 38 -21.07 2.54 7.08
CA PRO A 38 -20.75 2.76 8.49
C PRO A 38 -20.83 1.50 9.36
N GLY A 39 -21.74 0.56 9.06
CA GLY A 39 -21.87 -0.69 9.80
C GLY A 39 -20.61 -1.55 9.67
N LYS A 40 -20.18 -1.81 8.44
CA LYS A 40 -18.92 -2.53 8.19
C LYS A 40 -17.70 -1.77 8.71
N ALA A 41 -17.73 -0.44 8.67
CA ALA A 41 -16.64 0.37 9.21
C ALA A 41 -16.51 0.19 10.73
N ALA A 42 -17.61 0.15 11.47
CA ALA A 42 -17.61 -0.11 12.91
C ALA A 42 -17.04 -1.49 13.26
N GLU A 43 -17.29 -2.52 12.46
CA GLU A 43 -16.69 -3.85 12.64
C GLU A 43 -15.17 -3.83 12.47
N VAL A 44 -14.65 -3.03 11.52
CA VAL A 44 -13.22 -2.97 11.19
C VAL A 44 -12.44 -2.05 12.10
N LEU A 45 -13.01 -0.87 12.42
CA LEU A 45 -12.34 0.20 13.16
C LEU A 45 -12.61 0.11 14.67
N GLY A 46 -13.69 -0.54 15.06
CA GLY A 46 -14.19 -0.53 16.42
C GLY A 46 -14.91 0.77 16.76
N SER A 47 -15.26 0.92 18.04
CA SER A 47 -15.84 2.13 18.61
C SER A 47 -14.80 2.89 19.41
N HIS A 48 -14.72 4.21 19.22
CA HIS A 48 -13.82 5.08 19.99
C HIS A 48 -14.46 6.48 20.12
N GLU A 49 -14.37 7.10 21.29
CA GLU A 49 -14.98 8.42 21.57
C GLU A 49 -14.52 9.55 20.63
N ARG A 50 -13.30 9.43 20.08
CA ARG A 50 -12.67 10.37 19.16
C ARG A 50 -12.71 9.93 17.71
N LEU A 51 -13.50 8.90 17.35
CA LEU A 51 -13.69 8.42 15.98
C LEU A 51 -15.08 8.85 15.49
N GLU A 52 -15.11 9.68 14.46
CA GLU A 52 -16.31 10.06 13.72
C GLU A 52 -16.33 9.39 12.36
N LEU A 53 -17.46 8.81 11.96
CA LEU A 53 -17.64 8.21 10.64
C LEU A 53 -18.45 9.15 9.75
N VAL A 54 -17.92 9.52 8.60
CA VAL A 54 -18.61 10.28 7.55
C VAL A 54 -18.99 9.30 6.44
N GLN A 55 -20.28 9.12 6.23
CA GLN A 55 -20.76 8.25 5.15
C GLN A 55 -20.66 8.96 3.80
N GLY A 56 -20.03 8.30 2.84
CA GLY A 56 -19.83 8.78 1.48
C GLY A 56 -18.68 8.08 0.80
N ASP A 57 -18.36 8.50 -0.42
CA ASP A 57 -17.21 8.00 -1.16
C ASP A 57 -16.33 9.16 -1.68
N MET A 58 -15.27 8.83 -2.41
CA MET A 58 -14.31 9.81 -2.94
C MET A 58 -14.88 10.71 -4.06
N PHE A 59 -16.12 10.48 -4.49
CA PHE A 59 -16.81 11.24 -5.55
C PHE A 59 -17.99 12.03 -5.00
N ASP A 60 -18.30 11.87 -3.72
CA ASP A 60 -19.32 12.64 -3.00
C ASP A 60 -18.68 13.93 -2.44
N GLY A 61 -18.92 15.05 -3.14
CA GLY A 61 -18.34 16.34 -2.76
C GLY A 61 -18.88 16.89 -1.43
N GLU A 62 -20.10 16.56 -1.02
CA GLU A 62 -20.64 16.97 0.26
C GLU A 62 -19.99 16.20 1.41
N ALA A 63 -19.90 14.88 1.27
CA ALA A 63 -19.22 14.03 2.23
C ALA A 63 -17.73 14.43 2.37
N LEU A 64 -17.04 14.76 1.27
CA LEU A 64 -15.65 15.21 1.33
C LEU A 64 -15.49 16.58 2.03
N ARG A 65 -16.42 17.53 1.82
CA ARG A 65 -16.42 18.80 2.58
C ARG A 65 -16.69 18.55 4.06
N GLY A 66 -17.67 17.73 4.41
CA GLY A 66 -17.92 17.33 5.79
C GLY A 66 -16.72 16.66 6.44
N LEU A 67 -16.05 15.77 5.68
CA LEU A 67 -14.84 15.07 6.12
C LEU A 67 -13.71 16.04 6.50
N THR A 68 -13.43 17.05 5.65
CA THR A 68 -12.24 17.92 5.78
C THR A 68 -12.48 19.16 6.63
N SER A 69 -13.75 19.53 6.90
CA SER A 69 -14.10 20.74 7.67
C SER A 69 -13.56 20.71 9.10
N GLY A 70 -12.78 21.73 9.47
CA GLY A 70 -12.18 21.84 10.80
C GLY A 70 -11.11 20.79 11.12
N CYS A 71 -10.67 20.02 10.13
CA CYS A 71 -9.56 19.09 10.30
C CYS A 71 -8.20 19.77 10.15
N VAL A 72 -7.23 19.36 10.97
CA VAL A 72 -5.85 19.88 10.92
C VAL A 72 -5.01 19.24 9.82
N ALA A 73 -5.41 18.06 9.34
CA ALA A 73 -4.76 17.34 8.24
C ALA A 73 -5.68 16.31 7.62
N VAL A 74 -5.34 15.91 6.39
CA VAL A 74 -5.93 14.78 5.68
C VAL A 74 -4.88 13.68 5.49
N VAL A 75 -5.23 12.45 5.82
CA VAL A 75 -4.47 11.24 5.48
C VAL A 75 -5.20 10.51 4.36
N HIS A 76 -4.60 10.47 3.17
CA HIS A 76 -5.18 9.84 1.99
C HIS A 76 -4.53 8.49 1.71
N THR A 77 -5.26 7.40 2.03
CA THR A 77 -4.78 6.03 1.84
C THR A 77 -5.51 5.26 0.73
N VAL A 78 -6.44 5.92 0.02
CA VAL A 78 -7.19 5.28 -1.06
C VAL A 78 -6.27 4.95 -2.23
N GLY A 79 -6.36 3.72 -2.70
CA GLY A 79 -5.64 3.25 -3.88
C GLY A 79 -6.06 1.83 -4.23
N ILE A 80 -5.82 1.45 -5.47
CA ILE A 80 -6.02 0.11 -5.99
C ILE A 80 -4.74 -0.36 -6.67
N ILE A 81 -4.45 -1.65 -6.61
CA ILE A 81 -3.31 -2.28 -7.30
C ILE A 81 -3.73 -2.97 -8.59
N ARG A 82 -5.03 -3.11 -8.82
CA ARG A 82 -5.65 -3.72 -10.00
C ARG A 82 -6.94 -2.97 -10.33
N GLU A 83 -7.21 -2.78 -11.62
CA GLU A 83 -8.48 -2.25 -12.09
C GLU A 83 -9.58 -3.32 -12.01
N ALA A 84 -10.81 -2.90 -11.76
CA ALA A 84 -11.97 -3.76 -11.70
C ALA A 84 -13.01 -3.40 -12.77
N SER A 85 -13.82 -4.38 -13.17
CA SER A 85 -14.83 -4.22 -14.22
C SER A 85 -16.01 -3.31 -13.83
N ASP A 86 -16.13 -2.96 -12.55
CA ASP A 86 -17.15 -2.05 -12.01
C ASP A 86 -16.85 -0.55 -12.23
N GLY A 87 -15.86 -0.23 -13.05
CA GLY A 87 -15.42 1.15 -13.34
C GLY A 87 -14.38 1.71 -12.37
N GLN A 88 -13.82 0.89 -11.48
CA GLN A 88 -12.69 1.28 -10.66
C GLN A 88 -11.38 1.18 -11.48
N THR A 89 -11.04 2.28 -12.17
CA THR A 89 -9.79 2.39 -12.94
C THR A 89 -8.71 3.10 -12.13
N PHE A 90 -7.45 2.88 -12.48
CA PHE A 90 -6.32 3.60 -11.88
C PHE A 90 -6.49 5.11 -11.96
N HIS A 91 -6.84 5.63 -13.14
CA HIS A 91 -7.05 7.07 -13.32
C HIS A 91 -8.18 7.59 -12.42
N ARG A 92 -9.32 6.89 -12.36
CA ARG A 92 -10.45 7.30 -11.51
C ARG A 92 -10.05 7.38 -10.04
N VAL A 93 -9.33 6.35 -9.55
CA VAL A 93 -9.00 6.23 -8.11
C VAL A 93 -7.78 7.06 -7.72
N HIS A 94 -6.73 7.10 -8.55
CA HIS A 94 -5.47 7.76 -8.18
C HIS A 94 -5.39 9.22 -8.63
N VAL A 95 -6.23 9.64 -9.58
CA VAL A 95 -6.18 11.00 -10.15
C VAL A 95 -7.47 11.76 -9.84
N VAL A 96 -8.62 11.27 -10.34
CA VAL A 96 -9.90 11.99 -10.17
C VAL A 96 -10.29 12.09 -8.69
N ALA A 97 -10.14 11.02 -7.91
CA ALA A 97 -10.45 11.05 -6.48
C ALA A 97 -9.53 12.01 -5.70
N VAL A 98 -8.24 12.07 -6.04
CA VAL A 98 -7.29 13.03 -5.47
C VAL A 98 -7.72 14.47 -5.79
N LYS A 99 -8.10 14.75 -7.04
CA LYS A 99 -8.59 16.07 -7.45
C LYS A 99 -9.82 16.49 -6.63
N ARG A 100 -10.81 15.60 -6.47
CA ARG A 100 -12.01 15.86 -5.66
C ARG A 100 -11.68 16.15 -4.19
N LEU A 101 -10.73 15.40 -3.63
CA LEU A 101 -10.29 15.64 -2.26
C LEU A 101 -9.62 17.01 -2.10
N LEU A 102 -8.75 17.41 -3.02
CA LEU A 102 -8.10 18.71 -3.02
C LEU A 102 -9.10 19.86 -3.19
N GLU A 103 -10.13 19.72 -4.03
CA GLU A 103 -11.23 20.68 -4.16
C GLU A 103 -11.98 20.86 -2.83
N ALA A 104 -12.28 19.76 -2.12
CA ALA A 104 -12.92 19.82 -0.81
C ALA A 104 -12.01 20.46 0.25
N MET A 105 -10.73 20.12 0.29
CA MET A 105 -9.73 20.72 1.18
C MET A 105 -9.64 22.24 0.98
N ALA A 106 -9.56 22.69 -0.28
CA ALA A 106 -9.53 24.12 -0.61
C ALA A 106 -10.79 24.84 -0.12
N SER A 107 -11.97 24.23 -0.25
CA SER A 107 -13.25 24.84 0.18
C SER A 107 -13.41 24.92 1.69
N THR A 108 -12.69 24.09 2.47
CA THR A 108 -12.79 24.02 3.93
C THR A 108 -11.59 24.66 4.65
N GLY A 109 -10.56 25.08 3.91
CA GLY A 109 -9.34 25.64 4.46
C GLY A 109 -8.40 24.61 5.10
N CYS A 110 -8.62 23.31 4.91
CA CYS A 110 -7.69 22.27 5.36
C CYS A 110 -6.50 22.21 4.38
N ASP A 111 -5.31 22.61 4.82
CA ASP A 111 -4.14 22.78 3.96
C ASP A 111 -3.05 21.70 4.10
N ARG A 112 -3.22 20.71 4.97
CA ARG A 112 -2.22 19.65 5.24
C ARG A 112 -2.69 18.31 4.71
N ILE A 113 -1.86 17.64 3.87
CA ILE A 113 -2.16 16.30 3.37
C ILE A 113 -0.96 15.36 3.49
N VAL A 114 -1.21 14.12 3.93
CA VAL A 114 -0.27 12.99 3.88
C VAL A 114 -0.82 11.94 2.93
N GLN A 115 -0.13 11.73 1.81
CA GLN A 115 -0.53 10.83 0.73
C GLN A 115 0.22 9.51 0.80
N ILE A 116 -0.48 8.39 0.72
CA ILE A 116 0.13 7.08 0.48
C ILE A 116 0.23 6.82 -1.04
N SER A 117 1.46 6.81 -1.52
CA SER A 117 1.83 6.46 -2.88
C SER A 117 2.43 5.05 -2.96
N ALA A 118 3.45 4.82 -3.76
CA ALA A 118 4.15 3.55 -3.84
C ALA A 118 5.63 3.73 -4.21
N LEU A 119 6.48 2.81 -3.77
CA LEU A 119 7.87 2.75 -4.19
C LEU A 119 7.97 2.52 -5.72
N GLY A 120 8.94 3.13 -6.39
CA GLY A 120 9.11 3.05 -7.84
C GLY A 120 8.20 3.97 -8.67
N VAL A 121 7.35 4.79 -8.03
CA VAL A 121 6.56 5.82 -8.72
C VAL A 121 7.46 6.94 -9.20
N SER A 122 7.41 7.23 -10.51
CA SER A 122 8.18 8.29 -11.17
C SER A 122 7.53 8.70 -12.50
N ASP A 123 8.03 9.76 -13.12
CA ASP A 123 7.68 10.20 -14.47
C ASP A 123 8.04 9.18 -15.55
N ALA A 124 9.14 8.44 -15.35
CA ALA A 124 9.60 7.36 -16.23
C ALA A 124 8.87 6.02 -16.02
N ALA A 125 7.83 5.98 -15.18
CA ALA A 125 7.14 4.75 -14.84
C ALA A 125 6.49 4.06 -16.06
N LYS A 126 6.75 2.76 -16.21
CA LYS A 126 6.32 1.97 -17.37
C LYS A 126 4.92 1.36 -17.22
N THR A 127 4.39 1.30 -16.00
CA THR A 127 3.07 0.70 -15.73
C THR A 127 1.98 1.76 -15.58
N ALA A 128 0.75 1.45 -15.99
CA ALA A 128 -0.40 2.34 -15.83
C ALA A 128 -0.64 2.68 -14.35
N TYR A 129 -0.47 1.71 -13.46
CA TYR A 129 -0.51 1.89 -12.01
C TYR A 129 0.45 2.99 -11.54
N ALA A 130 1.75 2.85 -11.84
CA ALA A 130 2.74 3.79 -11.34
C ALA A 130 2.62 5.18 -11.99
N ARG A 131 2.21 5.25 -13.28
CA ARG A 131 1.92 6.54 -13.94
C ARG A 131 0.75 7.26 -13.28
N SER A 132 -0.37 6.57 -13.02
CA SER A 132 -1.52 7.20 -12.37
C SER A 132 -1.24 7.64 -10.94
N LYS A 133 -0.44 6.88 -10.19
CA LYS A 133 0.04 7.29 -8.86
C LYS A 133 0.91 8.55 -8.95
N PHE A 134 1.82 8.62 -9.93
CA PHE A 134 2.65 9.79 -10.15
C PHE A 134 1.82 11.03 -10.51
N GLU A 135 0.84 10.87 -11.39
CA GLU A 135 -0.09 11.95 -11.75
C GLU A 135 -0.85 12.48 -10.51
N GLY A 136 -1.34 11.58 -9.65
CA GLY A 136 -1.95 11.95 -8.37
C GLY A 136 -0.99 12.71 -7.44
N GLU A 137 0.30 12.28 -7.36
CA GLU A 137 1.32 13.02 -6.62
C GLU A 137 1.56 14.43 -7.18
N GLN A 138 1.56 14.60 -8.53
CA GLN A 138 1.74 15.91 -9.15
C GLN A 138 0.57 16.85 -8.86
N LEU A 139 -0.67 16.35 -8.83
CA LEU A 139 -1.82 17.15 -8.41
C LEU A 139 -1.64 17.70 -7.00
N ILE A 140 -1.20 16.87 -6.05
CA ILE A 140 -0.97 17.26 -4.66
C ILE A 140 0.16 18.29 -4.55
N ARG A 141 1.29 18.07 -5.24
CA ARG A 141 2.45 18.97 -5.23
C ARG A 141 2.11 20.37 -5.75
N ASN A 142 1.19 20.45 -6.71
CA ASN A 142 0.81 21.71 -7.38
C ASN A 142 -0.45 22.36 -6.79
N ALA A 143 -1.06 21.79 -5.75
CA ALA A 143 -2.31 22.28 -5.16
C ALA A 143 -2.15 23.41 -4.15
N GLY A 144 -0.92 23.83 -3.84
CA GLY A 144 -0.67 24.88 -2.85
C GLY A 144 -0.89 24.44 -1.40
N VAL A 145 -1.01 23.14 -1.14
CA VAL A 145 -1.18 22.56 0.21
C VAL A 145 0.16 22.12 0.80
N ARG A 146 0.23 22.00 2.11
CA ARG A 146 1.36 21.46 2.86
C ARG A 146 1.32 19.93 2.74
N TRP A 147 2.05 19.36 1.83
CA TRP A 147 1.97 17.93 1.52
C TRP A 147 3.14 17.11 2.05
N THR A 148 2.90 15.83 2.28
CA THR A 148 3.91 14.77 2.43
C THR A 148 3.48 13.57 1.62
N ILE A 149 4.42 12.94 0.91
CA ILE A 149 4.16 11.74 0.10
C ILE A 149 4.99 10.59 0.68
N LEU A 150 4.30 9.54 1.11
CA LEU A 150 4.91 8.30 1.58
C LEU A 150 4.84 7.25 0.47
N ARG A 151 5.98 6.69 0.09
CA ARG A 151 6.11 5.68 -0.96
C ARG A 151 6.52 4.33 -0.36
N PRO A 152 5.58 3.57 0.23
CA PRO A 152 5.90 2.25 0.75
C PRO A 152 6.25 1.27 -0.37
N GLY A 153 7.19 0.36 -0.07
CA GLY A 153 7.43 -0.86 -0.84
C GLY A 153 6.35 -1.90 -0.57
N LEU A 154 6.74 -3.18 -0.53
CA LEU A 154 5.84 -4.27 -0.14
C LEU A 154 5.43 -4.12 1.32
N ILE A 155 4.15 -3.82 1.57
CA ILE A 155 3.62 -3.70 2.94
C ILE A 155 3.16 -5.09 3.41
N HIS A 156 3.61 -5.50 4.60
CA HIS A 156 3.18 -6.73 5.23
C HIS A 156 2.47 -6.49 6.56
N GLY A 157 1.66 -7.46 6.96
CA GLY A 157 0.87 -7.50 8.19
C GLY A 157 -0.20 -8.58 8.07
N ARG A 158 -0.80 -8.97 9.18
CA ARG A 158 -1.76 -10.08 9.23
C ARG A 158 -2.91 -9.95 8.23
N GLU A 159 -3.46 -8.74 8.08
CA GLU A 159 -4.62 -8.44 7.23
C GLU A 159 -4.23 -8.06 5.79
N GLY A 160 -2.94 -7.99 5.46
CA GLY A 160 -2.47 -7.58 4.15
C GLY A 160 -2.74 -8.64 3.08
N ASP A 161 -3.23 -8.22 1.91
CA ASP A 161 -3.57 -9.12 0.80
C ASP A 161 -2.40 -10.00 0.38
N PHE A 162 -1.19 -9.44 0.31
CA PHE A 162 0.02 -10.20 0.01
C PHE A 162 0.27 -11.29 1.06
N THR A 163 0.18 -10.94 2.35
CA THR A 163 0.40 -11.89 3.44
C THR A 163 -0.63 -13.03 3.40
N GLN A 164 -1.91 -12.67 3.25
CA GLN A 164 -2.99 -13.65 3.11
C GLN A 164 -2.77 -14.57 1.92
N MET A 165 -2.41 -14.02 0.77
CA MET A 165 -2.13 -14.80 -0.44
C MET A 165 -0.92 -15.73 -0.24
N ALA A 166 0.17 -15.26 0.33
CA ALA A 166 1.35 -16.06 0.61
C ALA A 166 1.05 -17.23 1.56
N VAL A 167 0.23 -16.99 2.59
CA VAL A 167 -0.26 -18.03 3.51
C VAL A 167 -1.11 -19.07 2.77
N GLN A 168 -2.01 -18.64 1.87
CA GLN A 168 -2.83 -19.59 1.09
C GLN A 168 -1.98 -20.40 0.11
N TRP A 169 -0.94 -19.82 -0.49
CA TRP A 169 0.03 -20.58 -1.28
C TRP A 169 0.80 -21.60 -0.43
N ALA A 170 1.29 -21.20 0.74
CA ALA A 170 2.00 -22.10 1.66
C ALA A 170 1.14 -23.31 2.06
N ARG A 171 -0.18 -23.14 2.13
CA ARG A 171 -1.15 -24.20 2.40
C ARG A 171 -1.58 -24.98 1.15
N GLY A 172 -1.18 -24.56 -0.05
CA GLY A 172 -1.62 -25.17 -1.31
C GLY A 172 -3.12 -25.01 -1.58
N ARG A 173 -3.76 -23.92 -1.08
CA ARG A 173 -5.21 -23.69 -1.18
C ARG A 173 -5.62 -22.80 -2.35
N ILE A 174 -4.70 -22.07 -2.93
CA ILE A 174 -4.94 -21.24 -4.13
C ILE A 174 -3.93 -21.57 -5.23
N ALA A 175 -4.26 -21.25 -6.46
CA ALA A 175 -3.39 -21.47 -7.63
C ALA A 175 -2.13 -20.55 -7.55
N PRO A 176 -0.96 -21.10 -7.95
CA PRO A 176 -0.66 -22.48 -8.33
C PRO A 176 -0.54 -23.37 -7.08
N PHE A 177 -1.33 -24.42 -6.98
CA PHE A 177 -1.48 -25.26 -5.78
C PHE A 177 -0.22 -26.03 -5.37
N LEU A 178 0.81 -26.06 -6.20
CA LEU A 178 1.99 -26.93 -6.04
C LEU A 178 3.27 -26.19 -5.67
N PHE A 179 3.27 -24.87 -5.76
CA PHE A 179 4.43 -24.04 -5.44
C PHE A 179 4.01 -22.60 -5.07
N MET A 180 4.91 -21.84 -4.46
CA MET A 180 4.70 -20.43 -4.12
C MET A 180 5.35 -19.57 -5.21
N PRO A 181 4.58 -18.85 -6.05
CA PRO A 181 5.14 -18.13 -7.18
C PRO A 181 5.79 -16.81 -6.79
N TYR A 182 6.88 -16.46 -7.46
CA TYR A 182 7.42 -15.11 -7.49
C TYR A 182 7.90 -14.78 -8.91
N PHE A 183 8.01 -13.50 -9.24
CA PHE A 183 8.53 -13.09 -10.54
C PHE A 183 10.05 -13.02 -10.50
N SER A 184 10.71 -13.69 -11.45
CA SER A 184 12.15 -13.64 -11.66
C SER A 184 12.50 -12.70 -12.82
N ARG A 185 13.68 -12.12 -12.79
CA ARG A 185 14.23 -11.34 -13.92
C ARG A 185 15.27 -12.15 -14.67
N MET A 186 15.34 -11.95 -15.97
CA MET A 186 16.39 -12.54 -16.80
C MET A 186 17.68 -11.73 -16.63
N LYS A 187 18.78 -12.43 -16.35
CA LYS A 187 20.12 -11.89 -16.29
C LYS A 187 20.97 -12.59 -17.36
N GLY A 188 21.64 -11.81 -18.18
CA GLY A 188 22.39 -12.33 -19.32
C GLY A 188 21.52 -12.56 -20.55
N GLY A 189 22.16 -12.91 -21.67
CA GLY A 189 21.54 -13.11 -22.97
C GLY A 189 21.55 -14.58 -23.41
N PHE A 190 20.96 -14.84 -24.60
CA PHE A 190 21.07 -16.12 -25.28
C PHE A 190 22.56 -16.44 -25.58
N PRO A 191 23.00 -17.74 -25.55
CA PRO A 191 22.13 -18.92 -25.49
C PRO A 191 21.86 -19.49 -24.06
N LYS A 192 22.35 -18.86 -22.99
CA LYS A 192 22.20 -19.36 -21.60
C LYS A 192 21.56 -18.31 -20.70
N PRO A 193 20.24 -18.07 -20.79
CA PRO A 193 19.58 -17.13 -19.90
C PRO A 193 19.65 -17.64 -18.44
N GLN A 194 20.08 -16.78 -17.54
CA GLN A 194 20.00 -17.01 -16.10
C GLN A 194 18.82 -16.23 -15.53
N PHE A 195 18.16 -16.80 -14.53
CA PHE A 195 17.03 -16.15 -13.86
C PHE A 195 17.40 -15.88 -12.41
N GLU A 196 17.23 -14.64 -12.01
CA GLU A 196 17.55 -14.14 -10.66
C GLU A 196 16.29 -13.75 -9.95
N ALA A 197 16.20 -14.05 -8.65
CA ALA A 197 15.14 -13.57 -7.80
C ALA A 197 15.41 -12.10 -7.41
N PRO A 198 14.47 -11.17 -7.61
CA PRO A 198 14.60 -9.83 -7.08
C PRO A 198 14.63 -9.83 -5.55
N VAL A 199 15.18 -8.76 -4.99
CA VAL A 199 15.21 -8.54 -3.54
C VAL A 199 14.15 -7.51 -3.13
N VAL A 200 13.63 -7.70 -1.92
CA VAL A 200 12.60 -6.84 -1.33
C VAL A 200 12.97 -6.47 0.10
N GLN A 201 12.50 -5.31 0.53
CA GLN A 201 12.54 -4.86 1.93
C GLN A 201 11.09 -4.66 2.41
N PRO A 202 10.39 -5.72 2.83
CA PRO A 202 9.00 -5.60 3.22
C PRO A 202 8.85 -4.72 4.47
N VAL A 203 7.99 -3.70 4.40
CA VAL A 203 7.74 -2.78 5.51
C VAL A 203 6.50 -3.21 6.29
N CYS A 204 6.59 -3.23 7.62
CA CYS A 204 5.45 -3.52 8.47
C CYS A 204 4.39 -2.41 8.33
N VAL A 205 3.11 -2.80 8.27
CA VAL A 205 2.00 -1.84 8.22
C VAL A 205 1.95 -0.92 9.45
N GLY A 206 2.41 -1.39 10.61
CA GLY A 206 2.57 -0.56 11.81
C GLY A 206 3.62 0.55 11.62
N ASP A 207 4.73 0.25 10.93
CA ASP A 207 5.74 1.25 10.61
C ASP A 207 5.21 2.29 9.62
N VAL A 208 4.42 1.86 8.64
CA VAL A 208 3.73 2.78 7.71
C VAL A 208 2.74 3.68 8.47
N ALA A 209 1.98 3.13 9.41
CA ALA A 209 1.05 3.91 10.25
C ALA A 209 1.79 4.92 11.12
N ARG A 210 2.92 4.53 11.73
CA ARG A 210 3.79 5.46 12.48
C ARG A 210 4.32 6.56 11.59
N ALA A 211 4.83 6.23 10.39
CA ALA A 211 5.30 7.22 9.42
C ALA A 211 4.19 8.22 9.01
N ILE A 212 2.94 7.76 8.88
CA ILE A 212 1.78 8.63 8.64
C ILE A 212 1.62 9.63 9.79
N ALA A 213 1.55 9.15 11.03
CA ALA A 213 1.34 9.99 12.19
C ALA A 213 2.50 10.99 12.40
N GLU A 214 3.76 10.54 12.30
CA GLU A 214 4.93 11.43 12.36
C GLU A 214 4.90 12.49 11.24
N SER A 215 4.44 12.11 10.04
CA SER A 215 4.30 13.07 8.93
C SER A 215 3.22 14.12 9.18
N VAL A 216 2.17 13.79 9.91
CA VAL A 216 1.15 14.78 10.31
C VAL A 216 1.70 15.74 11.35
N GLU A 217 2.48 15.25 12.32
CA GLU A 217 3.01 16.03 13.45
C GLU A 217 4.17 16.95 13.11
N ARG A 218 5.06 16.51 12.19
CA ARG A 218 6.37 17.14 12.00
C ARG A 218 6.40 18.06 10.80
N ASP A 219 6.69 19.34 11.01
CA ASP A 219 6.84 20.30 9.90
C ASP A 219 7.98 19.98 8.95
N VAL A 220 9.05 19.30 9.43
CA VAL A 220 10.15 18.83 8.59
C VAL A 220 9.68 17.86 7.50
N ALA A 221 8.50 17.26 7.64
CA ALA A 221 7.91 16.36 6.65
C ALA A 221 7.16 17.11 5.53
N VAL A 222 6.92 18.41 5.67
CA VAL A 222 6.20 19.20 4.66
C VAL A 222 7.06 19.38 3.40
N GLY A 223 6.48 19.11 2.24
CA GLY A 223 7.16 19.19 0.95
C GLY A 223 8.07 18.00 0.66
N GLU A 224 7.97 16.92 1.45
CA GLU A 224 8.89 15.79 1.39
C GLU A 224 8.27 14.50 0.87
N VAL A 225 9.12 13.70 0.19
CA VAL A 225 8.82 12.34 -0.25
C VAL A 225 9.68 11.36 0.54
N TYR A 226 9.05 10.36 1.11
CA TYR A 226 9.72 9.30 1.86
C TYR A 226 9.48 7.93 1.22
N PRO A 227 10.51 7.29 0.65
CA PRO A 227 10.48 5.85 0.45
C PRO A 227 10.36 5.16 1.81
N LEU A 228 9.44 4.20 1.93
CA LEU A 228 9.27 3.42 3.15
C LEU A 228 9.51 1.96 2.86
N THR A 229 10.61 1.43 3.41
CA THR A 229 10.99 0.02 3.31
C THR A 229 11.30 -0.52 4.70
N GLY A 230 11.25 -1.85 4.85
CA GLY A 230 11.56 -2.51 6.12
C GLY A 230 13.05 -2.55 6.44
N GLY A 231 13.38 -2.95 7.65
CA GLY A 231 14.76 -3.04 8.15
C GLY A 231 15.55 -4.24 7.63
N GLU A 232 14.93 -5.16 6.90
CA GLU A 232 15.53 -6.39 6.41
C GLU A 232 15.38 -6.54 4.89
N THR A 233 16.46 -6.92 4.21
CA THR A 233 16.48 -7.22 2.78
C THR A 233 16.44 -8.73 2.58
N LEU A 234 15.50 -9.21 1.77
CA LEU A 234 15.27 -10.62 1.49
C LEU A 234 15.14 -10.86 -0.01
N ALA A 235 15.67 -11.97 -0.52
CA ALA A 235 15.25 -12.46 -1.81
C ALA A 235 13.82 -13.04 -1.72
N TRP A 236 13.05 -12.98 -2.81
CA TRP A 236 11.68 -13.52 -2.82
C TRP A 236 11.57 -14.97 -2.34
N PRO A 237 12.47 -15.91 -2.73
CA PRO A 237 12.42 -17.27 -2.18
C PRO A 237 12.55 -17.31 -0.65
N GLU A 238 13.48 -16.55 -0.08
CA GLU A 238 13.71 -16.50 1.36
C GLU A 238 12.48 -15.99 2.12
N LEU A 239 11.84 -14.95 1.60
CA LEU A 239 10.60 -14.40 2.17
C LEU A 239 9.48 -15.45 2.16
N LEU A 240 9.27 -16.11 1.03
CA LEU A 240 8.20 -17.11 0.88
C LEU A 240 8.48 -18.39 1.69
N GLU A 241 9.74 -18.81 1.79
CA GLU A 241 10.15 -19.92 2.67
C GLU A 241 9.88 -19.59 4.12
N PHE A 242 10.24 -18.39 4.57
CA PHE A 242 9.94 -17.95 5.92
C PHE A 242 8.44 -17.96 6.22
N VAL A 243 7.60 -17.49 5.29
CA VAL A 243 6.13 -17.57 5.45
C VAL A 243 5.68 -19.02 5.58
N ARG A 244 6.14 -19.91 4.69
CA ARG A 244 5.80 -21.35 4.74
C ARG A 244 6.19 -21.99 6.07
N ASP A 245 7.39 -21.70 6.54
CA ASP A 245 7.95 -22.38 7.73
C ASP A 245 7.34 -21.88 9.05
N ASN A 246 6.70 -20.70 9.02
CA ASN A 246 6.09 -20.11 10.23
C ASN A 246 4.55 -20.10 10.19
N VAL A 247 3.90 -20.56 9.14
CA VAL A 247 2.44 -20.60 9.07
C VAL A 247 1.91 -21.99 9.47
N SER A 248 0.84 -22.01 10.25
CA SER A 248 0.15 -23.25 10.62
C SER A 248 -0.44 -23.94 9.39
N LEU A 249 -0.39 -25.27 9.34
CA LEU A 249 -0.95 -26.08 8.25
C LEU A 249 -0.32 -25.83 6.86
N ALA A 250 0.94 -25.43 6.84
CA ALA A 250 1.68 -25.37 5.57
C ALA A 250 1.76 -26.77 4.95
N ARG A 251 1.58 -26.82 3.61
CA ARG A 251 1.65 -28.09 2.88
C ARG A 251 3.10 -28.57 2.78
N PRO A 252 3.43 -29.79 3.22
CA PRO A 252 4.76 -30.36 3.08
C PRO A 252 5.25 -30.35 1.62
N GLY A 253 6.50 -29.96 1.41
CA GLY A 253 7.14 -30.01 0.09
C GLY A 253 6.80 -28.85 -0.86
N ILE A 254 5.89 -27.93 -0.48
CA ILE A 254 5.64 -26.72 -1.29
C ILE A 254 6.88 -25.80 -1.24
N LYS A 255 7.34 -25.32 -2.39
CA LYS A 255 8.56 -24.50 -2.50
C LYS A 255 8.32 -23.25 -3.33
N PRO A 256 9.05 -22.15 -3.08
CA PRO A 256 9.06 -21.02 -4.00
C PRO A 256 9.57 -21.42 -5.38
N ARG A 257 8.94 -20.86 -6.42
CA ARG A 257 9.39 -20.99 -7.82
C ARG A 257 9.29 -19.67 -8.56
N GLY A 258 10.38 -19.31 -9.23
CA GLY A 258 10.44 -18.13 -10.10
C GLY A 258 9.66 -18.36 -11.40
N ILE A 259 8.84 -17.35 -11.73
CA ILE A 259 8.18 -17.24 -13.05
C ILE A 259 8.84 -16.06 -13.75
N PRO A 260 9.42 -16.23 -14.97
CA PRO A 260 10.02 -15.10 -15.68
C PRO A 260 9.01 -13.96 -15.85
N GLY A 261 9.30 -12.80 -15.28
CA GLY A 261 8.39 -11.66 -15.22
C GLY A 261 7.96 -11.16 -16.60
N ASP A 262 8.89 -11.13 -17.57
CA ASP A 262 8.58 -10.73 -18.94
C ASP A 262 7.59 -11.69 -19.63
N LEU A 263 7.76 -13.01 -19.44
CA LEU A 263 6.83 -14.01 -19.97
C LEU A 263 5.46 -13.93 -19.27
N ALA A 264 5.46 -13.70 -17.97
CA ALA A 264 4.23 -13.51 -17.21
C ALA A 264 3.48 -12.26 -17.67
N ALA A 265 4.19 -11.15 -17.91
CA ALA A 265 3.60 -9.90 -18.42
C ALA A 265 2.98 -10.10 -19.82
N ILE A 266 3.66 -10.81 -20.74
CA ILE A 266 3.13 -11.10 -22.07
C ILE A 266 1.86 -11.96 -21.97
N LYS A 267 1.85 -13.00 -21.14
CA LYS A 267 0.66 -13.83 -20.90
C LYS A 267 -0.49 -13.04 -20.29
N ALA A 268 -0.22 -12.19 -19.30
CA ALA A 268 -1.24 -11.35 -18.67
C ALA A 268 -1.85 -10.37 -19.67
N LYS A 269 -1.03 -9.73 -20.52
CA LYS A 269 -1.49 -8.86 -21.59
C LYS A 269 -2.37 -9.61 -22.59
N GLY A 270 -1.94 -10.78 -23.06
CA GLY A 270 -2.72 -11.63 -23.97
C GLY A 270 -4.06 -12.05 -23.36
N ALA A 271 -4.07 -12.48 -22.10
CA ALA A 271 -5.30 -12.83 -21.38
C ALA A 271 -6.24 -11.63 -21.22
N GLY A 272 -5.70 -10.42 -20.98
CA GLY A 272 -6.47 -9.19 -20.91
C GLY A 272 -7.17 -8.84 -22.23
N VAL A 273 -6.46 -8.97 -23.36
CA VAL A 273 -7.03 -8.76 -24.72
C VAL A 273 -8.14 -9.74 -25.04
N LEU A 274 -8.05 -10.98 -24.53
CA LEU A 274 -9.06 -12.04 -24.73
C LEU A 274 -10.19 -12.00 -23.67
N GLY A 275 -10.24 -10.97 -22.80
CA GLY A 275 -11.23 -10.90 -21.74
C GLY A 275 -11.05 -11.91 -20.59
N MET A 276 -9.94 -12.65 -20.58
CA MET A 276 -9.63 -13.69 -19.59
C MET A 276 -8.68 -13.21 -18.48
N GLY A 277 -8.41 -11.91 -18.40
CA GLY A 277 -7.49 -11.32 -17.41
C GLY A 277 -7.88 -11.61 -15.96
N ALA A 278 -9.18 -11.74 -15.69
CA ALA A 278 -9.70 -12.07 -14.36
C ALA A 278 -9.33 -13.51 -13.89
N LEU A 279 -8.92 -14.39 -14.79
CA LEU A 279 -8.50 -15.77 -14.47
C LEU A 279 -7.06 -15.86 -13.95
N LEU A 280 -6.27 -14.80 -14.15
CA LEU A 280 -4.90 -14.75 -13.65
C LEU A 280 -4.85 -14.04 -12.30
N PRO A 281 -4.04 -14.52 -11.33
CA PRO A 281 -3.86 -13.89 -10.03
C PRO A 281 -3.03 -12.60 -10.10
N PHE A 282 -2.53 -12.21 -11.27
CA PHE A 282 -1.71 -11.01 -11.51
C PHE A 282 -2.02 -10.40 -12.89
N ASP A 283 -1.78 -9.12 -13.02
CA ASP A 283 -1.80 -8.40 -14.30
C ASP A 283 -0.39 -8.12 -14.85
N GLU A 284 -0.31 -7.49 -16.04
CA GLU A 284 0.96 -7.13 -16.69
C GLU A 284 1.79 -6.19 -15.79
N GLY A 285 1.15 -5.24 -15.12
CA GLY A 285 1.80 -4.27 -14.23
C GLY A 285 2.43 -4.94 -13.02
N MET A 286 1.69 -5.85 -12.36
CA MET A 286 2.17 -6.64 -11.23
C MET A 286 3.35 -7.53 -11.61
N ALA A 287 3.31 -8.19 -12.77
CA ALA A 287 4.41 -9.02 -13.25
C ALA A 287 5.69 -8.21 -13.50
N LYS A 288 5.56 -7.03 -14.12
CA LYS A 288 6.70 -6.12 -14.37
C LYS A 288 7.29 -5.55 -13.08
N MET A 289 6.43 -5.13 -12.14
CA MET A 289 6.88 -4.59 -10.85
C MET A 289 7.50 -5.66 -9.97
N GLY A 290 6.89 -6.85 -9.90
CA GLY A 290 7.38 -7.96 -9.09
C GLY A 290 8.70 -8.56 -9.59
N GLY A 291 9.10 -8.31 -10.84
CA GLY A 291 10.41 -8.66 -11.39
C GLY A 291 11.54 -7.65 -11.07
N GLN A 292 11.25 -6.58 -10.33
CA GLN A 292 12.23 -5.55 -9.96
C GLN A 292 12.55 -5.60 -8.46
N ASP A 293 13.74 -5.12 -8.10
CA ASP A 293 14.11 -4.94 -6.70
C ASP A 293 13.21 -3.86 -6.06
N SER A 294 12.72 -4.15 -4.85
CA SER A 294 11.89 -3.24 -4.06
C SER A 294 12.64 -2.87 -2.77
N VAL A 295 13.67 -2.08 -2.94
CA VAL A 295 14.59 -1.64 -1.87
C VAL A 295 14.81 -0.13 -1.94
N SER A 296 15.04 0.50 -0.81
CA SER A 296 15.37 1.93 -0.74
C SER A 296 16.06 2.25 0.58
N PRO A 297 16.97 3.26 0.61
CA PRO A 297 17.51 3.77 1.87
C PRO A 297 16.41 4.33 2.77
N THR A 298 16.49 4.03 4.07
CA THR A 298 15.55 4.53 5.10
C THR A 298 16.11 5.76 5.84
N THR A 299 17.27 6.25 5.48
CA THR A 299 18.00 7.31 6.20
C THR A 299 17.15 8.55 6.42
N LYS A 300 16.52 9.08 5.35
CA LYS A 300 15.69 10.26 5.43
C LYS A 300 14.47 10.08 6.36
N ALA A 301 13.80 8.93 6.30
CA ALA A 301 12.68 8.63 7.17
C ALA A 301 13.13 8.49 8.64
N ARG A 302 14.33 7.97 8.88
CA ARG A 302 14.93 7.91 10.22
C ARG A 302 15.23 9.30 10.76
N GLU A 303 15.88 10.16 9.99
CA GLU A 303 16.29 11.50 10.42
C GLU A 303 15.11 12.43 10.64
N HIS A 304 14.15 12.46 9.71
CA HIS A 304 13.02 13.39 9.77
C HIS A 304 11.87 12.88 10.62
N LEU A 305 11.53 11.58 10.53
CA LEU A 305 10.36 10.98 11.18
C LEU A 305 10.72 10.15 12.41
N GLY A 306 12.03 9.96 12.71
CA GLY A 306 12.45 9.07 13.79
C GLY A 306 12.09 7.60 13.52
N LEU A 307 11.81 7.21 12.27
CA LEU A 307 11.35 5.88 11.92
C LEU A 307 12.53 4.91 11.82
N ILE A 308 12.52 3.89 12.67
CA ILE A 308 13.45 2.74 12.60
C ILE A 308 12.60 1.53 12.23
N PRO A 309 12.56 1.15 10.94
CA PRO A 309 11.72 0.04 10.51
C PRO A 309 12.23 -1.29 11.06
N ALA A 310 11.31 -2.14 11.54
CA ALA A 310 11.62 -3.48 12.01
C ALA A 310 11.94 -4.43 10.85
N GLY A 311 12.66 -5.53 11.15
CA GLY A 311 12.91 -6.62 10.20
C GLY A 311 11.64 -7.41 9.90
N PHE A 312 11.52 -7.92 8.67
CA PHE A 312 10.37 -8.73 8.27
C PHE A 312 10.20 -9.96 9.15
N ARG A 313 11.26 -10.74 9.34
CA ARG A 313 11.23 -11.99 10.12
C ARG A 313 10.84 -11.74 11.57
N GLU A 314 11.33 -10.67 12.15
CA GLU A 314 11.03 -10.27 13.54
C GLU A 314 9.51 -10.03 13.72
N VAL A 315 8.91 -9.24 12.84
CA VAL A 315 7.49 -8.88 12.96
C VAL A 315 6.57 -10.00 12.48
N ALA A 316 6.92 -10.65 11.36
CA ALA A 316 6.07 -11.66 10.74
C ALA A 316 5.93 -12.92 11.57
N ALA A 317 6.95 -13.34 12.31
CA ALA A 317 6.87 -14.46 13.26
C ALA A 317 5.74 -14.27 14.28
N GLY A 318 5.49 -13.03 14.73
CA GLY A 318 4.48 -12.73 15.75
C GLY A 318 3.03 -12.95 15.28
N TYR A 319 2.75 -12.91 13.97
CA TYR A 319 1.39 -13.10 13.48
C TYR A 319 1.19 -14.34 12.59
N LEU A 320 2.23 -14.85 11.91
CA LEU A 320 2.09 -16.00 11.00
C LEU A 320 1.65 -17.28 11.72
N GLY A 321 2.18 -17.55 12.90
CA GLY A 321 1.83 -18.74 13.69
C GLY A 321 0.36 -18.77 14.12
N ALA A 322 -0.28 -17.60 14.23
CA ALA A 322 -1.68 -17.44 14.60
C ALA A 322 -2.63 -17.33 13.39
N MET A 323 -2.10 -17.48 12.17
CA MET A 323 -2.87 -17.49 10.90
C MET A 323 -3.08 -18.94 10.43
#